data_520c24bf02d4ab0000bdd32e9ffb3375
#
_entry.id   520c24bf02d4ab0000bdd32e9ffb3375
#
_cell.length_a   1.000
_cell.length_b   1.000
_cell.length_c   1.000
_cell.angle_alpha   90.00
_cell.angle_beta   90.00
_cell.angle_gamma   90.00
#
_symmetry.space_group_name_H-M   'P 1'
#
loop_
_entity.id
_entity.type
_entity.pdbx_description
1 polymer ?
#
loop_
_entity_poly.entity_id
_entity_poly.type
_entity_poly.pdbx_seq_one_letter_code
_entity_poly.pdbx_strand_id
1 'polypeptide(L)'
;MKKALFLAAVVLASAFSTSAFAEKKKPKKAEPVVAEPVTKLVTPSDSVSYAAGYSATDGLLGYLIGTLHVDTAYMSEFVRGYMDAYFKAKDPAFQAYTAGANIGSQVKDRVFPGMSKDLVGTDDSLTVLPFHAGFLAGVRQDTSVFKMADARKLFQTRSLAARDLRNKVYREENEAWLKSNATKPGVVVLPSGLQYKVLKEGDGAMPKPADQVKVVYEGKTIDGKVFDATSRHGDVKFDTFRCDQVIKGWTEALTKMKVGSKWEVFIPQNLAYGASEAGQIKPYSTLIFTVELVGISDPVAAAPAPKADELAVKKPVKNKGKRSSRK
;
A
#
# COMPACT_ATOMS: atom_id res chain seq x y z
N MET A 1 -5.05 49.81 -30.54
CA MET A 1 -5.81 50.18 -29.33
C MET A 1 -5.60 49.05 -28.32
N LYS A 2 -4.71 49.32 -27.36
CA LYS A 2 -4.31 48.37 -26.31
C LYS A 2 -5.30 48.48 -25.17
N LYS A 3 -6.02 47.41 -24.82
CA LYS A 3 -6.82 47.33 -23.60
C LYS A 3 -5.99 46.59 -22.55
N ALA A 4 -5.47 47.34 -21.60
CA ALA A 4 -4.84 46.83 -20.40
C ALA A 4 -5.92 46.28 -19.45
N LEU A 5 -5.84 45.04 -19.06
CA LEU A 5 -6.67 44.46 -18.00
C LEU A 5 -5.93 44.67 -16.69
N PHE A 6 -6.49 45.53 -15.82
CA PHE A 6 -6.04 45.71 -14.45
C PHE A 6 -6.49 44.48 -13.62
N LEU A 7 -5.54 43.72 -13.14
CA LEU A 7 -5.78 42.71 -12.12
C LEU A 7 -5.71 43.41 -10.76
N ALA A 8 -6.86 43.60 -10.10
CA ALA A 8 -6.92 44.12 -8.74
C ALA A 8 -6.51 42.96 -7.79
N ALA A 9 -5.31 43.08 -7.23
CA ALA A 9 -4.88 42.27 -6.11
C ALA A 9 -5.61 42.73 -4.85
N VAL A 10 -6.62 41.99 -4.40
CA VAL A 10 -7.23 42.19 -3.08
C VAL A 10 -6.27 41.58 -2.06
N VAL A 11 -5.44 42.42 -1.46
CA VAL A 11 -4.69 42.09 -0.24
C VAL A 11 -5.67 42.14 0.92
N LEU A 12 -6.19 40.98 1.30
CA LEU A 12 -6.88 40.80 2.59
C LEU A 12 -5.82 40.76 3.69
N ALA A 13 -5.49 41.95 4.21
CA ALA A 13 -4.84 42.09 5.49
C ALA A 13 -5.85 41.68 6.57
N SER A 14 -5.88 40.41 6.96
CA SER A 14 -6.53 39.96 8.16
C SER A 14 -5.72 40.46 9.34
N ALA A 15 -6.13 41.62 9.88
CA ALA A 15 -5.72 42.06 11.20
C ALA A 15 -6.14 41.01 12.21
N PHE A 16 -5.18 40.21 12.69
CA PHE A 16 -5.33 39.44 13.91
C PHE A 16 -5.47 40.42 15.05
N SER A 17 -6.71 40.77 15.38
CA SER A 17 -6.99 41.41 16.67
C SER A 17 -6.75 40.32 17.72
N THR A 18 -5.56 40.36 18.30
CA THR A 18 -5.28 39.71 19.57
C THR A 18 -6.13 40.40 20.64
N SER A 19 -7.37 39.95 20.83
CA SER A 19 -8.09 40.16 22.08
C SER A 19 -7.31 39.42 23.15
N ALA A 20 -6.43 40.11 23.83
CA ALA A 20 -5.75 39.66 25.01
C ALA A 20 -6.80 39.36 26.08
N PHE A 21 -7.28 38.13 26.15
CA PHE A 21 -7.79 37.59 27.39
C PHE A 21 -6.57 37.46 28.32
N ALA A 22 -6.28 38.53 29.00
CA ALA A 22 -5.40 38.51 30.16
C ALA A 22 -6.11 37.81 31.31
N GLU A 23 -6.34 36.52 31.16
CA GLU A 23 -6.64 35.65 32.30
C GLU A 23 -5.34 35.60 33.11
N LYS A 24 -5.36 36.19 34.30
CA LYS A 24 -4.30 36.11 35.29
C LYS A 24 -4.08 34.62 35.56
N LYS A 25 -3.13 33.98 34.82
CA LYS A 25 -2.66 32.64 35.13
C LYS A 25 -2.12 32.70 36.56
N LYS A 26 -2.87 32.12 37.50
CA LYS A 26 -2.29 31.70 38.77
C LYS A 26 -1.04 30.89 38.44
N PRO A 27 0.10 31.10 39.13
CA PRO A 27 1.29 30.31 38.88
C PRO A 27 0.87 28.84 38.99
N LYS A 28 1.05 28.08 37.90
CA LYS A 28 0.90 26.62 37.91
C LYS A 28 1.83 26.16 39.03
N LYS A 29 1.23 25.58 40.09
CA LYS A 29 1.98 24.84 41.11
C LYS A 29 2.84 23.85 40.30
N ALA A 30 4.16 23.95 40.44
CA ALA A 30 5.07 23.03 39.80
C ALA A 30 4.56 21.62 40.13
N GLU A 31 4.23 20.84 39.11
CA GLU A 31 3.89 19.43 39.32
C GLU A 31 5.09 18.81 40.04
N PRO A 32 4.84 18.01 41.10
CA PRO A 32 5.92 17.38 41.82
C PRO A 32 6.75 16.59 40.80
N VAL A 33 8.00 16.98 40.64
CA VAL A 33 9.00 16.14 39.97
C VAL A 33 8.92 14.81 40.71
N VAL A 34 8.40 13.76 40.09
CA VAL A 34 8.47 12.41 40.66
C VAL A 34 9.95 12.11 40.74
N ALA A 35 10.49 12.27 41.94
CA ALA A 35 11.89 11.93 42.20
C ALA A 35 12.07 10.47 41.81
N GLU A 36 13.15 10.19 41.09
CA GLU A 36 13.49 8.77 40.83
C GLU A 36 13.53 8.05 42.17
N PRO A 37 12.85 6.92 42.30
CA PRO A 37 12.79 6.21 43.57
C PRO A 37 14.20 5.80 43.95
N VAL A 38 14.78 6.44 44.96
CA VAL A 38 16.04 6.00 45.55
C VAL A 38 15.73 4.68 46.24
N THR A 39 15.98 3.60 45.55
CA THR A 39 15.61 2.26 46.01
C THR A 39 16.66 1.76 46.96
N LYS A 40 16.40 1.85 48.27
CA LYS A 40 17.18 1.09 49.25
C LYS A 40 16.65 -0.34 49.25
N LEU A 41 17.45 -1.30 48.82
CA LEU A 41 17.11 -2.72 48.88
C LEU A 41 17.30 -3.21 50.33
N VAL A 42 16.23 -3.19 51.11
CA VAL A 42 16.26 -3.51 52.53
C VAL A 42 15.86 -4.95 52.80
N THR A 43 14.95 -5.47 52.01
CA THR A 43 14.42 -6.83 52.15
C THR A 43 14.84 -7.75 51.00
N PRO A 44 14.86 -9.08 51.19
CA PRO A 44 15.05 -10.02 50.09
C PRO A 44 14.06 -9.79 48.91
N SER A 45 12.83 -9.42 49.23
CA SER A 45 11.79 -9.11 48.24
C SER A 45 12.15 -7.88 47.40
N ASP A 46 12.75 -6.85 48.01
CA ASP A 46 13.22 -5.66 47.30
C ASP A 46 14.32 -6.03 46.30
N SER A 47 15.26 -6.88 46.74
CA SER A 47 16.38 -7.34 45.89
C SER A 47 15.87 -8.16 44.71
N VAL A 48 14.93 -9.08 44.92
CA VAL A 48 14.34 -9.89 43.84
C VAL A 48 13.53 -9.01 42.89
N SER A 49 12.76 -8.07 43.43
CA SER A 49 11.92 -7.15 42.61
C SER A 49 12.83 -6.25 41.75
N TYR A 50 13.91 -5.71 42.31
CA TYR A 50 14.86 -4.91 41.57
C TYR A 50 15.56 -5.73 40.49
N ALA A 51 16.03 -6.93 40.81
CA ALA A 51 16.67 -7.81 39.84
C ALA A 51 15.73 -8.22 38.70
N ALA A 52 14.47 -8.49 39.02
CA ALA A 52 13.42 -8.78 38.00
C ALA A 52 13.21 -7.59 37.05
N GLY A 53 13.06 -6.38 37.62
CA GLY A 53 12.93 -5.16 36.81
C GLY A 53 14.16 -4.90 35.95
N TYR A 54 15.36 -5.07 36.49
CA TYR A 54 16.60 -4.90 35.74
C TYR A 54 16.74 -5.94 34.63
N SER A 55 16.45 -7.21 34.89
CA SER A 55 16.55 -8.27 33.90
C SER A 55 15.49 -8.13 32.77
N ALA A 56 14.36 -7.51 33.07
CA ALA A 56 13.33 -7.22 32.05
C ALA A 56 13.78 -6.21 30.98
N THR A 57 14.91 -5.52 31.20
CA THR A 57 15.47 -4.59 30.21
C THR A 57 16.52 -5.24 29.29
N ASP A 58 16.72 -6.56 29.39
CA ASP A 58 17.66 -7.26 28.50
C ASP A 58 17.25 -7.09 27.04
N GLY A 59 18.17 -6.62 26.21
CA GLY A 59 17.93 -6.29 24.79
C GLY A 59 17.14 -4.99 24.53
N LEU A 60 16.53 -4.38 25.56
CA LEU A 60 15.67 -3.20 25.38
C LEU A 60 16.43 -2.02 24.76
N LEU A 61 17.67 -1.74 25.17
CA LEU A 61 18.45 -0.64 24.62
C LEU A 61 18.68 -0.82 23.10
N GLY A 62 19.00 -2.04 22.66
CA GLY A 62 19.15 -2.37 21.26
C GLY A 62 17.86 -2.15 20.46
N TYR A 63 16.72 -2.51 21.04
CA TYR A 63 15.41 -2.27 20.45
C TYR A 63 15.06 -0.77 20.35
N LEU A 64 15.34 0.00 21.41
CA LEU A 64 15.11 1.44 21.42
C LEU A 64 15.90 2.15 20.32
N ILE A 65 17.18 1.82 20.16
CA ILE A 65 18.05 2.44 19.16
C ILE A 65 17.74 1.91 17.76
N GLY A 66 17.70 0.59 17.58
CA GLY A 66 17.63 -0.05 16.27
C GLY A 66 16.23 -0.03 15.64
N THR A 67 15.17 -0.13 16.44
CA THR A 67 13.80 -0.24 15.97
C THR A 67 12.99 1.03 16.18
N LEU A 68 13.09 1.64 17.37
CA LEU A 68 12.34 2.85 17.70
C LEU A 68 13.13 4.13 17.40
N HIS A 69 14.39 4.04 16.97
CA HIS A 69 15.28 5.14 16.61
C HIS A 69 15.40 6.21 17.71
N VAL A 70 15.39 5.76 18.97
CA VAL A 70 15.59 6.65 20.12
C VAL A 70 17.05 7.05 20.19
N ASP A 71 17.30 8.36 20.17
CA ASP A 71 18.64 8.91 20.41
C ASP A 71 18.97 8.81 21.91
N THR A 72 20.10 8.21 22.23
CA THR A 72 20.57 8.02 23.62
C THR A 72 20.79 9.32 24.37
N ALA A 73 20.99 10.44 23.66
CA ALA A 73 21.07 11.77 24.28
C ALA A 73 19.75 12.18 24.97
N TYR A 74 18.62 11.56 24.60
CA TYR A 74 17.30 11.86 25.15
C TYR A 74 16.73 10.74 26.03
N MET A 75 17.57 9.86 26.60
CA MET A 75 17.10 8.78 27.47
C MET A 75 16.33 9.25 28.69
N SER A 76 16.62 10.45 29.21
CA SER A 76 15.82 11.07 30.26
C SER A 76 14.34 11.27 29.88
N GLU A 77 14.10 11.63 28.63
CA GLU A 77 12.74 11.78 28.12
C GLU A 77 12.04 10.42 27.98
N PHE A 78 12.78 9.39 27.58
CA PHE A 78 12.26 8.01 27.57
C PHE A 78 11.86 7.57 28.98
N VAL A 79 12.74 7.77 29.97
CA VAL A 79 12.44 7.43 31.37
C VAL A 79 11.24 8.21 31.87
N ARG A 80 11.15 9.51 31.58
CA ARG A 80 9.98 10.33 31.92
C ARG A 80 8.70 9.77 31.32
N GLY A 81 8.72 9.44 30.02
CA GLY A 81 7.58 8.85 29.32
C GLY A 81 7.15 7.52 29.93
N TYR A 82 8.11 6.65 30.29
CA TYR A 82 7.85 5.39 30.97
C TYR A 82 7.15 5.61 32.32
N MET A 83 7.70 6.51 33.17
CA MET A 83 7.13 6.83 34.48
C MET A 83 5.72 7.42 34.35
N ASP A 84 5.52 8.33 33.42
CA ASP A 84 4.19 8.90 33.18
C ASP A 84 3.20 7.82 32.70
N ALA A 85 3.59 6.93 31.80
CA ALA A 85 2.75 5.85 31.33
C ALA A 85 2.40 4.86 32.45
N TYR A 86 3.35 4.56 33.35
CA TYR A 86 3.14 3.61 34.42
C TYR A 86 2.27 4.19 35.55
N PHE A 87 2.53 5.43 35.99
CA PHE A 87 1.84 6.02 37.14
C PHE A 87 0.60 6.84 36.80
N LYS A 88 0.53 7.41 35.58
CA LYS A 88 -0.62 8.21 35.13
C LYS A 88 -1.55 7.47 34.16
N ALA A 89 -1.45 6.13 34.10
CA ALA A 89 -2.25 5.33 33.17
C ALA A 89 -3.77 5.52 33.27
N LYS A 90 -4.27 5.91 34.45
CA LYS A 90 -5.69 6.17 34.72
C LYS A 90 -6.05 7.65 34.70
N ASP A 91 -5.11 8.56 34.49
CA ASP A 91 -5.37 9.99 34.38
C ASP A 91 -6.02 10.29 33.02
N PRO A 92 -7.25 10.85 32.98
CA PRO A 92 -7.95 11.14 31.74
C PRO A 92 -7.19 12.14 30.84
N ALA A 93 -6.47 13.11 31.42
CA ALA A 93 -5.71 14.08 30.65
C ALA A 93 -4.49 13.43 29.99
N PHE A 94 -3.80 12.53 30.70
CA PHE A 94 -2.69 11.76 30.15
C PHE A 94 -3.18 10.79 29.05
N GLN A 95 -4.30 10.10 29.27
CA GLN A 95 -4.92 9.24 28.25
C GLN A 95 -5.27 10.01 26.98
N ALA A 96 -5.87 11.21 27.12
CA ALA A 96 -6.19 12.07 25.98
C ALA A 96 -4.93 12.52 25.23
N TYR A 97 -3.87 12.90 25.96
CA TYR A 97 -2.59 13.33 25.37
C TYR A 97 -1.93 12.18 24.60
N THR A 98 -1.83 11.00 25.19
CA THR A 98 -1.20 9.83 24.54
C THR A 98 -1.99 9.36 23.33
N ALA A 99 -3.33 9.39 23.40
CA ALA A 99 -4.19 9.12 22.26
C ALA A 99 -3.93 10.12 21.12
N GLY A 100 -3.82 11.41 21.43
CA GLY A 100 -3.48 12.47 20.47
C GLY A 100 -2.12 12.25 19.82
N ALA A 101 -1.09 11.91 20.60
CA ALA A 101 0.25 11.62 20.09
C ALA A 101 0.24 10.42 19.12
N ASN A 102 -0.43 9.32 19.49
CA ASN A 102 -0.54 8.13 18.66
C ASN A 102 -1.29 8.41 17.35
N ILE A 103 -2.42 9.13 17.42
CA ILE A 103 -3.17 9.52 16.22
C ILE A 103 -2.34 10.44 15.34
N GLY A 104 -1.60 11.39 15.94
CA GLY A 104 -0.70 12.29 15.19
C GLY A 104 0.33 11.53 14.37
N SER A 105 1.00 10.53 14.96
CA SER A 105 1.93 9.65 14.24
C SER A 105 1.24 8.90 13.10
N GLN A 106 0.09 8.27 13.36
CA GLN A 106 -0.66 7.56 12.33
C GLN A 106 -1.10 8.47 11.18
N VAL A 107 -1.53 9.69 11.50
CA VAL A 107 -1.91 10.69 10.49
C VAL A 107 -0.70 11.05 9.63
N LYS A 108 0.47 11.30 10.23
CA LYS A 108 1.70 11.62 9.53
C LYS A 108 2.17 10.47 8.63
N ASP A 109 2.19 9.24 9.16
CA ASP A 109 2.89 8.13 8.52
C ASP A 109 2.00 7.34 7.54
N ARG A 110 0.68 7.41 7.70
CA ARG A 110 -0.27 6.61 6.92
C ARG A 110 -1.41 7.41 6.30
N VAL A 111 -2.13 8.22 7.10
CA VAL A 111 -3.36 8.86 6.64
C VAL A 111 -3.06 9.94 5.60
N PHE A 112 -2.20 10.89 5.93
CA PHE A 112 -1.84 11.98 5.02
C PHE A 112 -1.19 11.47 3.72
N PRO A 113 -0.18 10.58 3.74
CA PRO A 113 0.37 10.01 2.51
C PRO A 113 -0.64 9.22 1.70
N GLY A 114 -1.50 8.43 2.37
CA GLY A 114 -2.55 7.65 1.70
C GLY A 114 -3.57 8.53 1.00
N MET A 115 -4.02 9.60 1.64
CA MET A 115 -4.96 10.57 1.06
C MET A 115 -4.31 11.43 -0.03
N SER A 116 -3.01 11.72 0.07
CA SER A 116 -2.28 12.52 -0.92
C SER A 116 -2.01 11.76 -2.22
N LYS A 117 -1.93 10.42 -2.18
CA LYS A 117 -1.45 9.55 -3.26
C LYS A 117 -2.04 9.90 -4.63
N ASP A 118 -3.35 10.16 -4.69
CA ASP A 118 -4.04 10.43 -5.94
C ASP A 118 -3.90 11.87 -6.43
N LEU A 119 -3.53 12.79 -5.56
CA LEU A 119 -3.48 14.23 -5.82
C LEU A 119 -2.06 14.76 -6.03
N VAL A 120 -1.02 13.97 -5.72
CA VAL A 120 0.39 14.37 -5.91
C VAL A 120 0.67 14.80 -7.35
N GLY A 121 1.27 15.97 -7.53
CA GLY A 121 1.63 16.52 -8.83
C GLY A 121 0.46 17.18 -9.58
N THR A 122 -0.68 17.37 -8.94
CA THR A 122 -1.82 18.14 -9.47
C THR A 122 -1.98 19.47 -8.75
N ASP A 123 -2.79 20.37 -9.29
CA ASP A 123 -3.15 21.63 -8.62
C ASP A 123 -3.92 21.41 -7.30
N ASP A 124 -4.50 20.22 -7.14
CA ASP A 124 -5.21 19.79 -5.92
C ASP A 124 -4.28 19.06 -4.92
N SER A 125 -2.95 19.10 -5.09
CA SER A 125 -1.99 18.43 -4.19
C SER A 125 -2.20 18.87 -2.74
N LEU A 126 -2.31 17.90 -1.83
CA LEU A 126 -2.54 18.20 -0.43
C LEU A 126 -1.32 18.87 0.20
N THR A 127 -1.58 19.88 1.01
CA THR A 127 -0.57 20.60 1.79
C THR A 127 -0.75 20.35 3.28
N VAL A 128 0.36 20.26 4.02
CA VAL A 128 0.39 19.80 5.41
C VAL A 128 -0.43 20.70 6.33
N LEU A 129 -0.25 22.02 6.28
CA LEU A 129 -0.90 22.93 7.22
C LEU A 129 -2.44 23.00 7.05
N PRO A 130 -2.99 23.20 5.84
CA PRO A 130 -4.44 23.13 5.64
C PRO A 130 -5.03 21.77 6.00
N PHE A 131 -4.33 20.66 5.72
CA PHE A 131 -4.77 19.34 6.12
C PHE A 131 -4.91 19.22 7.64
N HIS A 132 -3.90 19.65 8.40
CA HIS A 132 -3.96 19.63 9.87
C HIS A 132 -5.04 20.55 10.41
N ALA A 133 -5.23 21.74 9.84
CA ALA A 133 -6.31 22.63 10.24
C ALA A 133 -7.68 21.98 10.07
N GLY A 134 -7.93 21.34 8.91
CA GLY A 134 -9.15 20.58 8.65
C GLY A 134 -9.32 19.37 9.58
N PHE A 135 -8.25 18.63 9.85
CA PHE A 135 -8.28 17.51 10.80
C PHE A 135 -8.69 17.98 12.20
N LEU A 136 -8.07 19.04 12.70
CA LEU A 136 -8.40 19.60 14.03
C LEU A 136 -9.80 20.20 14.09
N ALA A 137 -10.26 20.83 13.01
CA ALA A 137 -11.65 21.31 12.91
C ALA A 137 -12.63 20.13 13.02
N GLY A 138 -12.35 19.02 12.31
CA GLY A 138 -13.16 17.79 12.40
C GLY A 138 -13.21 17.20 13.80
N VAL A 139 -12.08 17.12 14.51
CA VAL A 139 -12.02 16.68 15.91
C VAL A 139 -12.84 17.56 16.84
N ARG A 140 -12.83 18.89 16.61
CA ARG A 140 -13.59 19.87 17.41
C ARG A 140 -15.05 20.00 16.98
N GLN A 141 -15.47 19.28 15.94
CA GLN A 141 -16.80 19.42 15.32
C GLN A 141 -17.08 20.83 14.82
N ASP A 142 -16.04 21.57 14.45
CA ASP A 142 -16.15 22.91 13.89
C ASP A 142 -16.56 22.82 12.41
N THR A 143 -17.73 23.34 12.11
CA THR A 143 -18.32 23.33 10.76
C THR A 143 -18.28 24.70 10.08
N SER A 144 -17.50 25.65 10.60
CA SER A 144 -17.42 27.03 10.08
C SER A 144 -16.93 27.10 8.63
N VAL A 145 -16.02 26.19 8.22
CA VAL A 145 -15.50 26.13 6.85
C VAL A 145 -16.23 25.08 6.02
N PHE A 146 -16.34 23.86 6.53
CA PHE A 146 -17.00 22.74 5.85
C PHE A 146 -17.86 21.92 6.79
N LYS A 147 -19.03 21.49 6.29
CA LYS A 147 -19.72 20.34 6.87
C LYS A 147 -19.02 19.06 6.42
N MET A 148 -19.04 18.03 7.26
CA MET A 148 -18.37 16.74 6.97
C MET A 148 -18.77 16.14 5.61
N ALA A 149 -20.04 16.23 5.25
CA ALA A 149 -20.53 15.71 3.97
C ALA A 149 -19.93 16.45 2.77
N ASP A 150 -19.82 17.78 2.85
CA ASP A 150 -19.30 18.63 1.78
C ASP A 150 -17.79 18.43 1.62
N ALA A 151 -17.05 18.38 2.74
CA ALA A 151 -15.62 18.06 2.75
C ALA A 151 -15.33 16.71 2.10
N ARG A 152 -16.10 15.68 2.49
CA ARG A 152 -15.98 14.34 1.92
C ARG A 152 -16.26 14.33 0.41
N LYS A 153 -17.36 14.97 -0.01
CA LYS A 153 -17.73 15.06 -1.42
C LYS A 153 -16.67 15.77 -2.24
N LEU A 154 -16.17 16.91 -1.76
CA LEU A 154 -15.11 17.66 -2.44
C LEU A 154 -13.87 16.80 -2.63
N PHE A 155 -13.35 16.22 -1.55
CA PHE A 155 -12.15 15.38 -1.59
C PHE A 155 -12.32 14.18 -2.55
N GLN A 156 -13.44 13.45 -2.45
CA GLN A 156 -13.70 12.30 -3.31
C GLN A 156 -13.77 12.71 -4.79
N THR A 157 -14.49 13.79 -5.10
CA THR A 157 -14.62 14.26 -6.49
C THR A 157 -13.26 14.65 -7.08
N ARG A 158 -12.43 15.36 -6.32
CA ARG A 158 -11.09 15.78 -6.79
C ARG A 158 -10.14 14.61 -6.92
N SER A 159 -10.12 13.70 -5.96
CA SER A 159 -9.28 12.49 -6.02
C SER A 159 -9.64 11.59 -7.19
N LEU A 160 -10.94 11.41 -7.47
CA LEU A 160 -11.40 10.63 -8.63
C LEU A 160 -10.98 11.30 -9.94
N ALA A 161 -11.21 12.61 -10.09
CA ALA A 161 -10.84 13.34 -11.29
C ALA A 161 -9.33 13.30 -11.55
N ALA A 162 -8.50 13.46 -10.52
CA ALA A 162 -7.04 13.37 -10.62
C ALA A 162 -6.58 11.96 -11.04
N ARG A 163 -7.19 10.92 -10.45
CA ARG A 163 -6.90 9.54 -10.81
C ARG A 163 -7.30 9.23 -12.25
N ASP A 164 -8.47 9.67 -12.68
CA ASP A 164 -8.96 9.44 -14.04
C ASP A 164 -8.10 10.15 -15.08
N LEU A 165 -7.67 11.39 -14.79
CA LEU A 165 -6.74 12.13 -15.66
C LEU A 165 -5.40 11.41 -15.77
N ARG A 166 -4.82 10.97 -14.66
CA ARG A 166 -3.56 10.23 -14.63
C ARG A 166 -3.67 8.90 -15.39
N ASN A 167 -4.76 8.16 -15.19
CA ASN A 167 -5.02 6.92 -15.90
C ASN A 167 -5.17 7.15 -17.40
N LYS A 168 -5.83 8.24 -17.80
CA LYS A 168 -5.96 8.63 -19.20
C LYS A 168 -4.60 8.92 -19.83
N VAL A 169 -3.79 9.78 -19.20
CA VAL A 169 -2.44 10.10 -19.68
C VAL A 169 -1.58 8.83 -19.81
N TYR A 170 -1.55 8.01 -18.77
CA TYR A 170 -0.79 6.77 -18.76
C TYR A 170 -1.25 5.79 -19.85
N ARG A 171 -2.55 5.69 -20.07
CA ARG A 171 -3.12 4.88 -21.16
C ARG A 171 -2.68 5.40 -22.53
N GLU A 172 -2.78 6.71 -22.77
CA GLU A 172 -2.36 7.33 -24.02
C GLU A 172 -0.86 7.11 -24.29
N GLU A 173 -0.01 7.21 -23.28
CA GLU A 173 1.42 6.89 -23.36
C GLU A 173 1.67 5.43 -23.77
N ASN A 174 0.95 4.48 -23.15
CA ASN A 174 1.08 3.06 -23.48
C ASN A 174 0.59 2.73 -24.90
N GLU A 175 -0.52 3.33 -25.33
CA GLU A 175 -1.05 3.18 -26.68
C GLU A 175 -0.09 3.80 -27.74
N ALA A 176 0.46 4.98 -27.45
CA ALA A 176 1.46 5.63 -28.31
C ALA A 176 2.74 4.79 -28.41
N TRP A 177 3.18 4.22 -27.27
CA TRP A 177 4.33 3.32 -27.24
C TRP A 177 4.12 2.11 -28.17
N LEU A 178 2.96 1.42 -28.05
CA LEU A 178 2.61 0.28 -28.92
C LEU A 178 2.58 0.68 -30.40
N LYS A 179 1.98 1.83 -30.72
CA LYS A 179 1.96 2.35 -32.09
C LYS A 179 3.36 2.57 -32.66
N SER A 180 4.25 3.14 -31.85
CA SER A 180 5.65 3.31 -32.22
C SER A 180 6.38 1.96 -32.32
N ASN A 181 6.11 1.03 -31.42
CA ASN A 181 6.73 -0.29 -31.42
C ASN A 181 6.38 -1.11 -32.67
N ALA A 182 5.15 -0.97 -33.17
CA ALA A 182 4.67 -1.66 -34.36
C ALA A 182 5.46 -1.34 -35.61
N THR A 183 6.17 -0.18 -35.66
CA THR A 183 6.99 0.24 -36.81
C THR A 183 8.44 -0.22 -36.72
N LYS A 184 8.84 -0.86 -35.62
CA LYS A 184 10.22 -1.31 -35.42
C LYS A 184 10.55 -2.53 -36.29
N PRO A 185 11.78 -2.66 -36.81
CA PRO A 185 12.20 -3.80 -37.60
C PRO A 185 12.01 -5.14 -36.85
N GLY A 186 11.38 -6.10 -37.53
CA GLY A 186 11.15 -7.44 -37.00
C GLY A 186 9.99 -7.57 -36.06
N VAL A 187 9.22 -6.50 -35.79
CA VAL A 187 7.97 -6.56 -35.02
C VAL A 187 6.82 -6.96 -35.94
N VAL A 188 6.10 -8.00 -35.53
CA VAL A 188 4.88 -8.48 -36.17
C VAL A 188 3.69 -8.06 -35.32
N VAL A 189 2.63 -7.54 -35.97
CA VAL A 189 1.38 -7.13 -35.32
C VAL A 189 0.27 -8.10 -35.70
N LEU A 190 -0.41 -8.68 -34.72
CA LEU A 190 -1.56 -9.55 -34.92
C LEU A 190 -2.88 -8.77 -34.94
N PRO A 191 -3.96 -9.31 -35.54
CA PRO A 191 -5.27 -8.65 -35.59
C PRO A 191 -5.86 -8.31 -34.21
N SER A 192 -5.47 -9.04 -33.16
CA SER A 192 -5.84 -8.77 -31.76
C SER A 192 -5.20 -7.50 -31.16
N GLY A 193 -4.17 -6.97 -31.86
CA GLY A 193 -3.29 -5.93 -31.36
C GLY A 193 -2.06 -6.45 -30.60
N LEU A 194 -1.96 -7.76 -30.38
CA LEU A 194 -0.74 -8.37 -29.85
C LEU A 194 0.43 -8.10 -30.83
N GLN A 195 1.58 -7.73 -30.28
CA GLN A 195 2.80 -7.58 -31.09
C GLN A 195 3.87 -8.55 -30.56
N TYR A 196 4.73 -9.02 -31.44
CA TYR A 196 5.85 -9.84 -31.04
C TYR A 196 7.05 -9.66 -31.98
N LYS A 197 8.22 -9.96 -31.46
CA LYS A 197 9.46 -10.05 -32.21
C LYS A 197 10.11 -11.39 -31.91
N VAL A 198 10.44 -12.15 -32.95
CA VAL A 198 11.17 -13.40 -32.81
C VAL A 198 12.63 -13.08 -32.55
N LEU A 199 13.16 -13.53 -31.41
CA LEU A 199 14.57 -13.40 -31.05
C LEU A 199 15.34 -14.69 -31.41
N LYS A 200 14.66 -15.85 -31.34
CA LYS A 200 15.18 -17.16 -31.73
C LYS A 200 14.02 -18.01 -32.25
N GLU A 201 14.19 -18.60 -33.39
CA GLU A 201 13.25 -19.60 -33.90
C GLU A 201 13.45 -20.94 -33.19
N GLY A 202 12.33 -21.61 -32.90
CA GLY A 202 12.29 -22.99 -32.44
C GLY A 202 11.85 -23.91 -33.58
N ASP A 203 12.15 -25.18 -33.43
CA ASP A 203 11.81 -26.23 -34.40
C ASP A 203 10.86 -27.31 -33.83
N GLY A 204 10.52 -27.19 -32.52
CA GLY A 204 9.64 -28.12 -31.86
C GLY A 204 8.14 -27.91 -32.15
N ALA A 205 7.30 -28.68 -31.46
CA ALA A 205 5.85 -28.59 -31.58
C ALA A 205 5.30 -27.25 -31.10
N MET A 206 4.15 -26.84 -31.63
CA MET A 206 3.36 -25.69 -31.12
C MET A 206 2.37 -26.17 -30.07
N PRO A 207 2.28 -25.50 -28.90
CA PRO A 207 1.30 -25.85 -27.87
C PRO A 207 -0.13 -25.60 -28.33
N LYS A 208 -1.05 -26.41 -27.83
CA LYS A 208 -2.49 -26.19 -27.91
C LYS A 208 -2.97 -25.39 -26.69
N PRO A 209 -4.15 -24.75 -26.72
CA PRO A 209 -4.65 -23.99 -25.57
C PRO A 209 -4.73 -24.75 -24.24
N ALA A 210 -5.02 -26.06 -24.29
CA ALA A 210 -5.13 -26.90 -23.09
C ALA A 210 -3.78 -27.43 -22.59
N ASP A 211 -2.70 -27.28 -23.34
CA ASP A 211 -1.40 -27.81 -22.98
C ASP A 211 -0.76 -27.02 -21.84
N GLN A 212 0.02 -27.72 -21.02
CA GLN A 212 0.94 -27.12 -20.08
C GLN A 212 2.30 -26.90 -20.75
N VAL A 213 2.85 -25.72 -20.55
CA VAL A 213 4.14 -25.33 -21.12
C VAL A 213 5.16 -24.96 -20.04
N LYS A 214 6.43 -25.24 -20.34
CA LYS A 214 7.58 -24.83 -19.56
C LYS A 214 8.17 -23.60 -20.22
N VAL A 215 8.27 -22.48 -19.48
CA VAL A 215 8.77 -21.23 -20.00
C VAL A 215 9.81 -20.61 -19.08
N VAL A 216 10.77 -19.88 -19.66
CA VAL A 216 11.61 -18.93 -18.96
C VAL A 216 11.21 -17.54 -19.43
N TYR A 217 10.89 -16.64 -18.50
CA TYR A 217 10.40 -15.33 -18.88
C TYR A 217 10.89 -14.20 -17.97
N GLU A 218 10.81 -13.00 -18.50
CA GLU A 218 10.90 -11.74 -17.78
C GLU A 218 9.81 -10.81 -18.29
N GLY A 219 9.02 -10.23 -17.35
CA GLY A 219 7.95 -9.28 -17.63
C GLY A 219 8.28 -7.88 -17.10
N LYS A 220 8.16 -6.87 -17.95
CA LYS A 220 8.39 -5.46 -17.61
C LYS A 220 7.33 -4.55 -18.21
N THR A 221 7.17 -3.37 -17.63
CA THR A 221 6.36 -2.26 -18.16
C THR A 221 7.16 -1.44 -19.19
N ILE A 222 6.50 -0.51 -19.89
CA ILE A 222 7.14 0.30 -20.95
C ILE A 222 8.27 1.19 -20.44
N ASP A 223 8.28 1.52 -19.14
CA ASP A 223 9.34 2.25 -18.44
C ASP A 223 10.54 1.36 -18.04
N GLY A 224 10.50 0.07 -18.40
CA GLY A 224 11.55 -0.90 -18.13
C GLY A 224 11.49 -1.53 -16.72
N LYS A 225 10.50 -1.18 -15.89
CA LYS A 225 10.36 -1.75 -14.55
C LYS A 225 9.94 -3.21 -14.64
N VAL A 226 10.82 -4.11 -14.20
CA VAL A 226 10.53 -5.55 -14.12
C VAL A 226 9.59 -5.81 -12.96
N PHE A 227 8.41 -6.38 -13.26
CA PHE A 227 7.40 -6.73 -12.26
C PHE A 227 7.44 -8.23 -11.92
N ASP A 228 7.87 -9.07 -12.85
CA ASP A 228 7.95 -10.53 -12.64
C ASP A 228 9.00 -11.19 -13.54
N ALA A 229 9.61 -12.29 -13.08
CA ALA A 229 10.57 -13.07 -13.85
C ALA A 229 10.77 -14.47 -13.22
N THR A 230 11.05 -15.48 -14.04
CA THR A 230 11.41 -16.83 -13.57
C THR A 230 12.56 -16.80 -12.55
N SER A 231 13.55 -15.93 -12.74
CA SER A 231 14.69 -15.78 -11.83
C SER A 231 14.33 -15.29 -10.42
N ARG A 232 13.09 -14.83 -10.19
CA ARG A 232 12.59 -14.38 -8.87
C ARG A 232 11.85 -15.49 -8.11
N HIS A 233 11.62 -16.64 -8.74
CA HIS A 233 10.88 -17.77 -8.16
C HIS A 233 11.79 -18.81 -7.48
N GLY A 234 12.98 -18.39 -7.04
CA GLY A 234 13.97 -19.27 -6.41
C GLY A 234 14.82 -20.02 -7.44
N ASP A 235 15.28 -21.24 -7.10
CA ASP A 235 16.19 -22.03 -7.94
C ASP A 235 15.47 -22.85 -9.02
N VAL A 236 14.36 -22.31 -9.58
CA VAL A 236 13.63 -22.97 -10.65
C VAL A 236 14.28 -22.71 -12.01
N LYS A 237 14.36 -23.75 -12.85
CA LYS A 237 14.89 -23.63 -14.22
C LYS A 237 13.88 -23.07 -15.21
N PHE A 238 12.59 -23.20 -14.93
CA PHE A 238 11.47 -22.75 -15.74
C PHE A 238 10.20 -22.71 -14.87
N ASP A 239 9.25 -21.91 -15.28
CA ASP A 239 7.90 -21.91 -14.75
C ASP A 239 6.99 -22.77 -15.63
N THR A 240 5.90 -23.28 -15.05
CA THR A 240 4.94 -24.11 -15.76
C THR A 240 3.56 -23.47 -15.72
N PHE A 241 2.99 -23.24 -16.90
CA PHE A 241 1.67 -22.63 -17.06
C PHE A 241 0.81 -23.44 -18.03
N ARG A 242 -0.47 -23.47 -17.81
CA ARG A 242 -1.44 -23.93 -18.81
C ARG A 242 -1.78 -22.76 -19.72
N CYS A 243 -1.73 -22.96 -21.05
CA CYS A 243 -1.82 -21.87 -22.02
C CYS A 243 -3.14 -21.10 -21.97
N ASP A 244 -4.25 -21.71 -21.53
CA ASP A 244 -5.56 -21.09 -21.38
C ASP A 244 -5.84 -20.51 -19.98
N GLN A 245 -4.89 -20.58 -19.03
CA GLN A 245 -5.01 -20.08 -17.67
C GLN A 245 -4.08 -18.89 -17.37
N VAL A 246 -3.65 -18.21 -18.41
CA VAL A 246 -2.81 -17.01 -18.36
C VAL A 246 -3.56 -15.83 -19.00
N ILE A 247 -2.97 -14.62 -19.01
CA ILE A 247 -3.56 -13.48 -19.70
C ILE A 247 -3.70 -13.77 -21.20
N LYS A 248 -4.72 -13.20 -21.84
CA LYS A 248 -5.08 -13.49 -23.24
C LYS A 248 -3.91 -13.34 -24.21
N GLY A 249 -3.08 -12.32 -24.01
CA GLY A 249 -1.89 -12.10 -24.82
C GLY A 249 -0.87 -13.24 -24.71
N TRP A 250 -0.70 -13.85 -23.54
CA TRP A 250 0.13 -15.03 -23.37
C TRP A 250 -0.45 -16.25 -24.06
N THR A 251 -1.75 -16.49 -23.89
CA THR A 251 -2.44 -17.60 -24.59
C THR A 251 -2.22 -17.49 -26.10
N GLU A 252 -2.40 -16.29 -26.67
CA GLU A 252 -2.24 -16.09 -28.10
C GLU A 252 -0.78 -16.24 -28.56
N ALA A 253 0.19 -15.74 -27.79
CA ALA A 253 1.62 -15.87 -28.10
C ALA A 253 2.07 -17.34 -28.01
N LEU A 254 1.84 -18.00 -26.88
CA LEU A 254 2.31 -19.36 -26.63
C LEU A 254 1.77 -20.37 -27.64
N THR A 255 0.53 -20.23 -28.08
CA THR A 255 -0.08 -21.12 -29.08
C THR A 255 0.43 -20.87 -30.52
N LYS A 256 1.25 -19.84 -30.73
CA LYS A 256 1.94 -19.53 -32.00
C LYS A 256 3.45 -19.79 -31.93
N MET A 257 4.00 -19.95 -30.75
CA MET A 257 5.43 -20.27 -30.55
C MET A 257 5.69 -21.74 -30.75
N LYS A 258 6.78 -22.09 -31.43
CA LYS A 258 7.33 -23.45 -31.45
C LYS A 258 8.22 -23.67 -30.20
N VAL A 259 8.24 -24.85 -29.67
CA VAL A 259 9.20 -25.21 -28.60
C VAL A 259 10.63 -24.93 -29.09
N GLY A 260 11.45 -24.36 -28.22
CA GLY A 260 12.78 -23.85 -28.51
C GLY A 260 12.83 -22.40 -28.96
N SER A 261 11.67 -21.77 -29.22
CA SER A 261 11.61 -20.34 -29.59
C SER A 261 11.81 -19.42 -28.38
N LYS A 262 12.39 -18.24 -28.68
CA LYS A 262 12.44 -17.10 -27.76
C LYS A 262 11.86 -15.89 -28.44
N TRP A 263 10.81 -15.30 -27.85
CA TRP A 263 10.14 -14.13 -28.39
C TRP A 263 10.19 -12.96 -27.39
N GLU A 264 10.15 -11.76 -27.92
CA GLU A 264 9.75 -10.56 -27.17
C GLU A 264 8.30 -10.27 -27.53
N VAL A 265 7.41 -10.28 -26.54
CA VAL A 265 5.95 -10.17 -26.73
C VAL A 265 5.47 -8.89 -26.08
N PHE A 266 4.75 -8.07 -26.85
CA PHE A 266 4.22 -6.78 -26.41
C PHE A 266 2.70 -6.87 -26.35
N ILE A 267 2.18 -6.85 -25.14
CA ILE A 267 0.78 -7.16 -24.87
C ILE A 267 0.02 -5.89 -24.52
N PRO A 268 -0.92 -5.44 -25.38
CA PRO A 268 -1.77 -4.30 -25.05
C PRO A 268 -2.68 -4.61 -23.85
N GLN A 269 -3.10 -3.56 -23.14
CA GLN A 269 -3.85 -3.67 -21.89
C GLN A 269 -5.12 -4.54 -21.99
N ASN A 270 -5.84 -4.53 -23.12
CA ASN A 270 -7.05 -5.32 -23.34
C ASN A 270 -6.80 -6.85 -23.47
N LEU A 271 -5.57 -7.24 -23.71
CA LEU A 271 -5.10 -8.64 -23.69
C LEU A 271 -4.35 -9.00 -22.38
N ALA A 272 -4.26 -8.07 -21.43
CA ALA A 272 -3.66 -8.21 -20.11
C ALA A 272 -4.67 -7.91 -18.99
N TYR A 273 -4.41 -6.91 -18.15
CA TYR A 273 -5.21 -6.60 -16.97
C TYR A 273 -6.23 -5.47 -17.16
N GLY A 274 -6.21 -4.78 -18.32
CA GLY A 274 -7.16 -3.72 -18.65
C GLY A 274 -7.11 -2.56 -17.66
N ALA A 275 -8.28 -2.13 -17.20
CA ALA A 275 -8.43 -1.05 -16.22
C ALA A 275 -8.12 -1.46 -14.76
N SER A 276 -7.73 -2.72 -14.53
CA SER A 276 -7.44 -3.24 -13.18
C SER A 276 -5.97 -3.06 -12.83
N GLU A 277 -5.69 -2.78 -11.56
CA GLU A 277 -4.35 -2.86 -10.97
C GLU A 277 -4.03 -4.33 -10.65
N ALA A 278 -2.80 -4.78 -10.94
CA ALA A 278 -2.35 -6.13 -10.62
C ALA A 278 -0.93 -6.09 -10.00
N GLY A 279 -0.87 -6.13 -8.68
CA GLY A 279 0.38 -6.00 -7.94
C GLY A 279 1.09 -4.66 -8.25
N GLN A 280 2.24 -4.74 -8.93
CA GLN A 280 3.00 -3.54 -9.34
C GLN A 280 2.58 -2.99 -10.72
N ILE A 281 1.66 -3.66 -11.41
CA ILE A 281 1.19 -3.28 -12.74
C ILE A 281 0.03 -2.30 -12.59
N LYS A 282 0.22 -1.08 -13.12
CA LYS A 282 -0.82 -0.04 -13.11
C LYS A 282 -1.96 -0.37 -14.09
N PRO A 283 -3.16 0.18 -13.89
CA PRO A 283 -4.22 0.14 -14.88
C PRO A 283 -3.73 0.61 -16.26
N TYR A 284 -4.22 -0.04 -17.30
CA TYR A 284 -3.92 0.28 -18.72
C TYR A 284 -2.46 0.07 -19.15
N SER A 285 -1.67 -0.69 -18.36
CA SER A 285 -0.29 -1.01 -18.74
C SER A 285 -0.22 -1.89 -19.97
N THR A 286 0.67 -1.52 -20.89
CA THR A 286 1.24 -2.43 -21.88
C THR A 286 2.31 -3.26 -21.22
N LEU A 287 2.30 -4.57 -21.42
CA LEU A 287 3.28 -5.49 -20.86
C LEU A 287 4.26 -5.96 -21.92
N ILE A 288 5.51 -5.99 -21.56
CA ILE A 288 6.60 -6.46 -22.42
C ILE A 288 7.17 -7.71 -21.75
N PHE A 289 7.10 -8.83 -22.46
CA PHE A 289 7.68 -10.07 -21.97
C PHE A 289 8.75 -10.57 -22.92
N THR A 290 9.88 -10.96 -22.37
CA THR A 290 10.79 -11.88 -23.06
C THR A 290 10.41 -13.28 -22.62
N VAL A 291 9.99 -14.15 -23.55
CA VAL A 291 9.52 -15.51 -23.26
C VAL A 291 10.33 -16.52 -24.07
N GLU A 292 10.89 -17.50 -23.41
CA GLU A 292 11.49 -18.67 -24.01
C GLU A 292 10.61 -19.89 -23.74
N LEU A 293 10.08 -20.53 -24.77
CA LEU A 293 9.28 -21.73 -24.69
C LEU A 293 10.20 -22.96 -24.67
N VAL A 294 10.45 -23.49 -23.47
CA VAL A 294 11.40 -24.58 -23.25
C VAL A 294 10.81 -25.93 -23.63
N GLY A 295 9.51 -26.12 -23.41
CA GLY A 295 8.87 -27.39 -23.71
C GLY A 295 7.36 -27.38 -23.44
N ILE A 296 6.70 -28.42 -23.91
CA ILE A 296 5.33 -28.78 -23.54
C ILE A 296 5.44 -29.87 -22.50
N SER A 297 4.76 -29.73 -21.38
CA SER A 297 4.66 -30.78 -20.35
C SER A 297 3.59 -31.76 -20.77
N ASP A 298 3.80 -33.03 -20.46
CA ASP A 298 2.71 -33.99 -20.54
C ASP A 298 1.52 -33.47 -19.72
N PRO A 299 0.28 -33.63 -20.21
CA PRO A 299 -0.88 -33.23 -19.43
C PRO A 299 -0.82 -33.95 -18.08
N VAL A 300 -0.72 -33.22 -16.99
CA VAL A 300 -0.94 -33.78 -15.66
C VAL A 300 -2.33 -34.38 -15.73
N ALA A 301 -2.41 -35.74 -15.60
CA ALA A 301 -3.69 -36.42 -15.56
C ALA A 301 -4.60 -35.65 -14.60
N ALA A 302 -5.72 -35.17 -15.09
CA ALA A 302 -6.66 -34.40 -14.29
C ALA A 302 -6.89 -35.19 -13.02
N ALA A 303 -6.59 -34.58 -11.85
CA ALA A 303 -6.90 -35.20 -10.57
C ALA A 303 -8.36 -35.68 -10.67
N PRO A 304 -8.68 -36.93 -10.37
CA PRO A 304 -10.03 -37.44 -10.54
C PRO A 304 -10.95 -36.50 -9.77
N ALA A 305 -11.99 -35.99 -10.44
CA ALA A 305 -12.99 -35.14 -9.82
C ALA A 305 -13.43 -35.80 -8.51
N PRO A 306 -13.50 -35.09 -7.37
CA PRO A 306 -13.92 -35.70 -6.12
C PRO A 306 -15.26 -36.37 -6.36
N LYS A 307 -15.32 -37.70 -6.06
CA LYS A 307 -16.53 -38.45 -6.25
C LYS A 307 -17.65 -37.79 -5.49
N ALA A 308 -18.82 -37.65 -6.10
CA ALA A 308 -19.98 -36.93 -5.57
C ALA A 308 -20.43 -37.39 -4.16
N ASP A 309 -19.93 -38.51 -3.67
CA ASP A 309 -20.24 -39.08 -2.35
C ASP A 309 -19.46 -38.46 -1.19
N GLU A 310 -18.42 -37.64 -1.39
CA GLU A 310 -17.71 -36.96 -0.29
C GLU A 310 -18.30 -35.59 0.10
N LEU A 311 -19.30 -35.10 -0.65
CA LEU A 311 -20.07 -33.89 -0.32
C LEU A 311 -21.30 -34.16 0.56
N ALA A 312 -21.36 -35.32 1.23
CA ALA A 312 -22.40 -35.59 2.23
C ALA A 312 -22.24 -34.64 3.43
N VAL A 313 -23.01 -33.58 3.35
CA VAL A 313 -23.25 -32.53 4.32
C VAL A 313 -23.28 -33.10 5.75
N LYS A 314 -22.31 -32.75 6.59
CA LYS A 314 -22.43 -32.87 8.05
C LYS A 314 -23.60 -31.97 8.49
N LYS A 315 -24.75 -32.60 8.79
CA LYS A 315 -25.91 -31.92 9.38
C LYS A 315 -25.51 -31.18 10.66
N PRO A 316 -25.96 -29.95 10.88
CA PRO A 316 -25.65 -29.20 12.10
C PRO A 316 -26.21 -29.93 13.33
N VAL A 317 -25.35 -30.17 14.29
CA VAL A 317 -25.72 -30.72 15.61
C VAL A 317 -26.63 -29.71 16.31
N LYS A 318 -27.90 -30.08 16.53
CA LYS A 318 -28.84 -29.30 17.33
C LYS A 318 -28.39 -29.31 18.81
N ASN A 319 -27.86 -28.21 19.24
CA ASN A 319 -27.51 -27.98 20.67
C ASN A 319 -28.81 -27.80 21.46
N LYS A 320 -29.22 -28.86 22.20
CA LYS A 320 -30.33 -28.78 23.14
C LYS A 320 -29.88 -27.99 24.37
N GLY A 321 -30.21 -26.72 24.43
CA GLY A 321 -30.04 -25.88 25.61
C GLY A 321 -30.86 -26.40 26.76
N LYS A 322 -30.23 -26.87 27.83
CA LYS A 322 -30.86 -27.15 29.16
C LYS A 322 -31.29 -25.81 29.76
N ARG A 323 -32.60 -25.58 29.81
CA ARG A 323 -33.20 -24.59 30.70
C ARG A 323 -33.03 -25.08 32.16
N SER A 324 -32.21 -24.37 32.92
CA SER A 324 -32.17 -24.49 34.38
C SER A 324 -33.21 -23.56 34.97
N SER A 325 -34.29 -24.13 35.50
CA SER A 325 -35.24 -23.47 36.38
C SER A 325 -34.59 -23.29 37.75
N ARG A 326 -34.48 -22.08 38.25
CA ARG A 326 -34.28 -21.78 39.67
C ARG A 326 -35.55 -21.12 40.22
N LYS A 327 -36.10 -21.80 41.19
CA LYS A 327 -37.02 -21.23 42.18
C LYS A 327 -36.31 -20.17 43.02
#